data_b1fcf90da458bde220bf53c431b15a0d
#
_entry.id   b1fcf90da458bde220bf53c431b15a0d
#
_cell.length_a   1.000
_cell.length_b   1.000
_cell.length_c   1.000
_cell.angle_alpha   90.00
_cell.angle_beta   90.00
_cell.angle_gamma   90.00
#
_symmetry.space_group_name_H-M   'P 1'
#
loop_
_entity.id
_entity.type
_entity.pdbx_description
1 polymer ?
#
loop_
_entity_poly.entity_id
_entity_poly.type
_entity_poly.pdbx_seq_one_letter_code
_entity_poly.pdbx_strand_id
1 'polypeptide(L)'
;MDIKRAKQEIKDAIEAYLVKDECGKYMIPAIHQRPILLMGPPGIGKTQIMEQVARECGIGLVAYTITHHTRQSAVGLPFIQKKQYGGKEYSVTEYTMSEIIASVYDKMEVTGHKEGILFIDEINCVSETLAPTMLQFLQCKTFGNQKVPEGWIIVAAGNPPEYNKSVREFDVVTLDRIKKIDVEENFDVWKEYAYQVSVHPAVISYLDARRENFYRMETTVDGRMFATARGWEDLSRLIQVYERLGKKVDREVVHQYIQHWKIAKDFANYLELYVKYRKDYGIEKILEGTYGEDTLEKLKVAAFDEKLSVVNLLSGRLAGAFKDTYEMDRYVSALYEWLKKYRALIREVEKEGMSEELYASGGIIKTIYFRAKKEFEDQKKAEKLDRDGERCMAKVVDTLEGYWNYAKEEHLAGNEAFEQIRELFADETEKREEMIDHTMEMLEHAFEFLEKAFGESQEMVVFVTELNTNYYSIWFLKENDCGLYYKYNKGLLFDERHQEILKQMDEAEESMERGIR
;
A
#
# COMPACT_ATOMS: atom_id res chain seq x y z
N MET A 1 8.89 17.33 0.04
CA MET A 1 8.05 16.66 1.08
C MET A 1 8.08 15.17 0.86
N ASP A 2 7.81 14.35 1.91
CA ASP A 2 7.74 12.90 1.76
C ASP A 2 6.51 12.43 0.94
N ILE A 3 6.52 11.16 0.54
CA ILE A 3 5.49 10.57 -0.33
C ILE A 3 4.11 10.46 0.36
N LYS A 4 4.06 10.29 1.69
CA LYS A 4 2.82 10.21 2.48
C LYS A 4 2.11 11.57 2.50
N ARG A 5 2.88 12.65 2.72
CA ARG A 5 2.36 14.02 2.66
C ARG A 5 1.94 14.38 1.24
N ALA A 6 2.73 14.00 0.22
CA ALA A 6 2.36 14.22 -1.18
C ALA A 6 1.04 13.51 -1.55
N LYS A 7 0.84 12.27 -1.09
CA LYS A 7 -0.42 11.53 -1.25
C LYS A 7 -1.60 12.31 -0.66
N GLN A 8 -1.46 12.84 0.58
CA GLN A 8 -2.52 13.60 1.23
C GLN A 8 -2.83 14.89 0.47
N GLU A 9 -1.81 15.64 0.03
CA GLU A 9 -1.99 16.87 -0.76
C GLU A 9 -2.70 16.63 -2.11
N ILE A 10 -2.46 15.46 -2.73
CA ILE A 10 -3.14 15.07 -3.97
C ILE A 10 -4.60 14.75 -3.66
N LYS A 11 -4.85 13.97 -2.61
CA LYS A 11 -6.20 13.61 -2.16
C LYS A 11 -7.03 14.85 -1.84
N ASP A 12 -6.50 15.76 -1.03
CA ASP A 12 -7.16 17.02 -0.67
C ASP A 12 -7.48 17.87 -1.92
N ALA A 13 -6.55 17.91 -2.90
CA ALA A 13 -6.77 18.63 -4.15
C ALA A 13 -7.87 17.98 -5.00
N ILE A 14 -7.89 16.65 -5.09
CA ILE A 14 -8.93 15.90 -5.81
C ILE A 14 -10.29 16.12 -5.18
N GLU A 15 -10.39 15.97 -3.86
CA GLU A 15 -11.63 16.22 -3.12
C GLU A 15 -12.13 17.65 -3.38
N ALA A 16 -11.27 18.65 -3.28
CA ALA A 16 -11.63 20.04 -3.55
C ALA A 16 -12.09 20.28 -5.01
N TYR A 17 -11.48 19.58 -5.99
CA TYR A 17 -11.83 19.74 -7.41
C TYR A 17 -13.13 19.01 -7.78
N LEU A 18 -13.53 18.00 -7.02
CA LEU A 18 -14.73 17.21 -7.25
C LEU A 18 -15.96 17.70 -6.46
N VAL A 19 -15.80 18.71 -5.57
CA VAL A 19 -16.94 19.33 -4.87
C VAL A 19 -17.88 19.99 -5.87
N LYS A 20 -19.19 19.68 -5.74
CA LYS A 20 -20.26 20.23 -6.58
C LYS A 20 -21.14 21.19 -5.78
N ASP A 21 -21.67 22.19 -6.48
CA ASP A 21 -22.69 23.09 -5.96
C ASP A 21 -24.08 22.43 -5.91
N GLU A 22 -25.07 23.15 -5.42
CA GLU A 22 -26.48 22.71 -5.35
C GLU A 22 -27.09 22.38 -6.73
N CYS A 23 -26.50 22.89 -7.82
CA CYS A 23 -26.90 22.64 -9.19
C CYS A 23 -26.16 21.46 -9.83
N GLY A 24 -25.29 20.76 -9.08
CA GLY A 24 -24.48 19.64 -9.54
C GLY A 24 -23.26 20.01 -10.40
N LYS A 25 -22.87 21.31 -10.43
CA LYS A 25 -21.69 21.79 -11.13
C LYS A 25 -20.49 21.83 -10.20
N TYR A 26 -19.29 21.52 -10.72
CA TYR A 26 -18.07 21.63 -9.92
C TYR A 26 -17.84 23.07 -9.45
N MET A 27 -17.63 23.26 -8.15
CA MET A 27 -17.37 24.58 -7.55
C MET A 27 -16.12 25.23 -8.15
N ILE A 28 -15.10 24.44 -8.46
CA ILE A 28 -13.93 24.87 -9.21
C ILE A 28 -14.06 24.36 -10.64
N PRO A 29 -14.39 25.21 -11.62
CA PRO A 29 -14.54 24.81 -13.01
C PRO A 29 -13.29 24.12 -13.55
N ALA A 30 -13.43 23.14 -14.44
CA ALA A 30 -12.33 22.32 -14.96
C ALA A 30 -11.14 23.14 -15.51
N ILE A 31 -11.40 24.34 -16.08
CA ILE A 31 -10.37 25.24 -16.59
C ILE A 31 -9.49 25.86 -15.48
N HIS A 32 -10.01 25.96 -14.27
CA HIS A 32 -9.29 26.50 -13.10
C HIS A 32 -8.69 25.40 -12.20
N GLN A 33 -9.00 24.15 -12.47
CA GLN A 33 -8.38 23.01 -11.80
C GLN A 33 -6.96 22.83 -12.36
N ARG A 34 -5.95 23.20 -11.61
CA ARG A 34 -4.56 23.06 -12.03
C ARG A 34 -4.18 21.58 -12.10
N PRO A 35 -3.57 21.08 -13.19
CA PRO A 35 -2.94 19.78 -13.20
C PRO A 35 -1.90 19.65 -12.10
N ILE A 36 -1.78 18.48 -11.48
CA ILE A 36 -0.81 18.24 -10.42
C ILE A 36 0.44 17.63 -11.05
N LEU A 37 1.62 18.15 -10.71
CA LEU A 37 2.90 17.63 -11.17
C LEU A 37 3.73 17.14 -9.99
N LEU A 38 3.96 15.83 -9.92
CA LEU A 38 4.84 15.18 -8.97
C LEU A 38 6.27 15.14 -9.52
N MET A 39 7.18 15.83 -8.87
CA MET A 39 8.60 15.78 -9.19
C MET A 39 9.35 15.08 -8.06
N GLY A 40 10.13 14.07 -8.38
CA GLY A 40 10.92 13.35 -7.37
C GLY A 40 11.74 12.22 -7.93
N PRO A 41 12.64 11.65 -7.12
CA PRO A 41 13.53 10.58 -7.52
C PRO A 41 12.81 9.35 -8.10
N PRO A 42 13.42 8.56 -8.97
CA PRO A 42 12.84 7.34 -9.49
C PRO A 42 12.71 6.28 -8.38
N GLY A 43 11.67 5.45 -8.44
CA GLY A 43 11.49 4.30 -7.53
C GLY A 43 11.00 4.64 -6.12
N ILE A 44 10.49 5.86 -5.85
CA ILE A 44 9.93 6.27 -4.55
C ILE A 44 8.43 6.02 -4.42
N GLY A 45 7.76 5.40 -5.41
CA GLY A 45 6.35 5.03 -5.33
C GLY A 45 5.36 6.04 -5.92
N LYS A 46 5.79 7.01 -6.78
CA LYS A 46 4.89 8.00 -7.38
C LYS A 46 3.65 7.41 -8.08
N THR A 47 3.82 6.32 -8.81
CA THR A 47 2.72 5.63 -9.49
C THR A 47 1.82 4.89 -8.51
N GLN A 48 2.39 4.25 -7.49
CA GLN A 48 1.65 3.48 -6.48
C GLN A 48 0.69 4.35 -5.65
N ILE A 49 1.09 5.59 -5.31
CA ILE A 49 0.20 6.49 -4.56
C ILE A 49 -1.01 6.90 -5.39
N MET A 50 -0.95 6.91 -6.72
CA MET A 50 -2.11 7.20 -7.58
C MET A 50 -3.18 6.11 -7.48
N GLU A 51 -2.76 4.85 -7.47
CA GLU A 51 -3.68 3.72 -7.26
C GLU A 51 -4.35 3.78 -5.88
N GLN A 52 -3.58 4.13 -4.84
CA GLN A 52 -4.10 4.28 -3.49
C GLN A 52 -5.09 5.44 -3.40
N VAL A 53 -4.74 6.62 -3.94
CA VAL A 53 -5.62 7.81 -3.93
C VAL A 53 -6.92 7.54 -4.70
N ALA A 54 -6.84 6.95 -5.89
CA ALA A 54 -8.02 6.64 -6.69
C ALA A 54 -8.98 5.69 -5.93
N ARG A 55 -8.42 4.67 -5.27
CA ARG A 55 -9.19 3.72 -4.46
C ARG A 55 -9.82 4.37 -3.23
N GLU A 56 -9.05 5.17 -2.49
CA GLU A 56 -9.54 5.87 -1.28
C GLU A 56 -10.61 6.91 -1.58
N CYS A 57 -10.53 7.58 -2.73
CA CYS A 57 -11.54 8.54 -3.19
C CYS A 57 -12.72 7.86 -3.93
N GLY A 58 -12.63 6.55 -4.22
CA GLY A 58 -13.67 5.81 -4.96
C GLY A 58 -13.85 6.27 -6.40
N ILE A 59 -12.77 6.69 -7.08
CA ILE A 59 -12.75 7.23 -8.44
C ILE A 59 -11.91 6.37 -9.39
N GLY A 60 -12.09 6.55 -10.71
CA GLY A 60 -11.34 5.81 -11.71
C GLY A 60 -9.87 6.25 -11.81
N LEU A 61 -8.99 5.35 -12.24
CA LEU A 61 -7.60 5.66 -12.57
C LEU A 61 -7.29 5.17 -13.99
N VAL A 62 -6.75 6.07 -14.80
CA VAL A 62 -6.08 5.75 -16.08
C VAL A 62 -4.64 6.16 -15.95
N ALA A 63 -3.70 5.22 -16.05
CA ALA A 63 -2.27 5.48 -15.96
C ALA A 63 -1.62 5.29 -17.34
N TYR A 64 -0.87 6.30 -17.75
CA TYR A 64 -0.19 6.36 -19.04
C TYR A 64 1.29 6.69 -18.89
N THR A 65 2.18 5.87 -19.48
CA THR A 65 3.59 6.20 -19.62
C THR A 65 3.83 6.83 -20.99
N ILE A 66 4.16 8.11 -21.03
CA ILE A 66 4.17 8.90 -22.27
C ILE A 66 5.40 8.67 -23.14
N THR A 67 6.48 8.10 -22.61
CA THR A 67 7.77 7.93 -23.33
C THR A 67 7.70 7.07 -24.59
N HIS A 68 6.74 6.16 -24.65
CA HIS A 68 6.54 5.26 -25.80
C HIS A 68 5.61 5.83 -26.88
N HIS A 69 5.04 7.02 -26.65
CA HIS A 69 4.10 7.63 -27.57
C HIS A 69 4.76 8.56 -28.57
N THR A 70 4.32 8.43 -29.82
CA THR A 70 4.61 9.42 -30.87
C THR A 70 3.58 10.55 -30.81
N ARG A 71 3.87 11.68 -31.48
CA ARG A 71 2.88 12.76 -31.59
C ARG A 71 1.56 12.27 -32.21
N GLN A 72 1.62 11.34 -33.15
CA GLN A 72 0.44 10.81 -33.83
C GLN A 72 -0.43 9.93 -32.95
N SER A 73 0.18 9.06 -32.10
CA SER A 73 -0.58 8.24 -31.15
C SER A 73 -1.15 9.07 -30.00
N ALA A 74 -0.43 10.08 -29.54
CA ALA A 74 -0.89 10.92 -28.42
C ALA A 74 -1.99 11.91 -28.84
N VAL A 75 -1.90 12.52 -30.03
CA VAL A 75 -2.84 13.57 -30.48
C VAL A 75 -3.96 13.02 -31.36
N GLY A 76 -3.73 11.89 -32.01
CA GLY A 76 -4.57 11.32 -33.05
C GLY A 76 -4.05 11.57 -34.47
N LEU A 77 -4.61 10.87 -35.45
CA LEU A 77 -4.27 11.01 -36.86
C LEU A 77 -5.10 12.10 -37.52
N PRO A 78 -4.49 13.00 -38.30
CA PRO A 78 -5.24 13.98 -39.04
C PRO A 78 -6.04 13.31 -40.19
N PHE A 79 -7.29 13.71 -40.37
CA PHE A 79 -8.11 13.33 -41.51
C PHE A 79 -8.87 14.56 -42.06
N ILE A 80 -9.24 14.50 -43.35
CA ILE A 80 -9.91 15.61 -43.98
C ILE A 80 -11.42 15.35 -43.96
N GLN A 81 -12.15 16.30 -43.35
CA GLN A 81 -13.61 16.31 -43.33
C GLN A 81 -14.15 17.52 -44.09
N LYS A 82 -15.22 17.32 -44.85
CA LYS A 82 -15.92 18.42 -45.55
C LYS A 82 -16.97 19.02 -44.60
N LYS A 83 -16.90 20.32 -44.37
CA LYS A 83 -17.85 21.08 -43.55
C LYS A 83 -18.42 22.27 -44.34
N GLN A 84 -19.69 22.58 -44.10
CA GLN A 84 -20.34 23.75 -44.67
C GLN A 84 -20.35 24.92 -43.67
N TYR A 85 -19.83 26.05 -44.10
CA TYR A 85 -19.87 27.30 -43.35
C TYR A 85 -20.43 28.41 -44.28
N GLY A 86 -21.52 29.05 -43.84
CA GLY A 86 -22.15 30.12 -44.62
C GLY A 86 -22.60 29.71 -46.04
N GLY A 87 -23.01 28.44 -46.22
CA GLY A 87 -23.45 27.90 -47.50
C GLY A 87 -22.33 27.47 -48.46
N LYS A 88 -21.06 27.56 -48.04
CA LYS A 88 -19.90 27.10 -48.83
C LYS A 88 -19.26 25.88 -48.17
N GLU A 89 -18.82 24.92 -48.99
CA GLU A 89 -18.11 23.72 -48.55
C GLU A 89 -16.62 24.02 -48.38
N TYR A 90 -16.09 23.62 -47.24
CA TYR A 90 -14.67 23.74 -46.90
C TYR A 90 -14.10 22.36 -46.50
N SER A 91 -12.87 22.11 -46.89
CA SER A 91 -12.10 20.98 -46.38
C SER A 91 -11.43 21.38 -45.10
N VAL A 92 -11.77 20.73 -43.99
CA VAL A 92 -11.24 21.00 -42.66
C VAL A 92 -10.42 19.78 -42.20
N THR A 93 -9.26 20.03 -41.62
CA THR A 93 -8.47 18.98 -40.99
C THR A 93 -9.02 18.73 -39.59
N GLU A 94 -9.43 17.51 -39.32
CA GLU A 94 -9.78 17.03 -37.98
C GLU A 94 -8.82 15.92 -37.54
N TYR A 95 -8.83 15.62 -36.27
CA TYR A 95 -8.00 14.55 -35.69
C TYR A 95 -8.89 13.44 -35.13
N THR A 96 -8.48 12.19 -35.31
CA THR A 96 -9.08 11.06 -34.60
C THR A 96 -8.93 11.27 -33.11
N MET A 97 -9.75 10.60 -32.30
CA MET A 97 -9.61 10.68 -30.85
C MET A 97 -8.22 10.21 -30.42
N SER A 98 -7.61 10.97 -29.53
CA SER A 98 -6.37 10.58 -28.84
C SER A 98 -6.56 9.27 -28.07
N GLU A 99 -5.60 8.36 -28.16
CA GLU A 99 -5.60 7.12 -27.37
C GLU A 99 -5.69 7.40 -25.87
N ILE A 100 -5.01 8.45 -25.39
CA ILE A 100 -5.03 8.88 -23.99
C ILE A 100 -6.44 9.27 -23.56
N ILE A 101 -7.18 10.02 -24.39
CA ILE A 101 -8.55 10.43 -24.07
C ILE A 101 -9.52 9.24 -24.24
N ALA A 102 -9.32 8.41 -25.26
CA ALA A 102 -10.13 7.21 -25.49
C ALA A 102 -10.06 6.26 -24.29
N SER A 103 -8.86 6.05 -23.70
CA SER A 103 -8.69 5.22 -22.50
C SER A 103 -9.47 5.73 -21.28
N VAL A 104 -9.69 7.04 -21.18
CA VAL A 104 -10.55 7.60 -20.13
C VAL A 104 -12.01 7.20 -20.35
N TYR A 105 -12.51 7.29 -21.60
CA TYR A 105 -13.88 6.88 -21.93
C TYR A 105 -14.07 5.37 -21.74
N ASP A 106 -13.11 4.55 -22.20
CA ASP A 106 -13.14 3.09 -22.01
C ASP A 106 -13.20 2.74 -20.52
N LYS A 107 -12.41 3.43 -19.68
CA LYS A 107 -12.44 3.24 -18.23
C LYS A 107 -13.80 3.60 -17.64
N MET A 108 -14.40 4.71 -18.06
CA MET A 108 -15.74 5.12 -17.64
C MET A 108 -16.80 4.08 -17.99
N GLU A 109 -16.73 3.49 -19.18
CA GLU A 109 -17.67 2.45 -19.62
C GLU A 109 -17.50 1.15 -18.85
N VAL A 110 -16.25 0.71 -18.63
CA VAL A 110 -15.95 -0.57 -17.94
C VAL A 110 -16.26 -0.51 -16.45
N THR A 111 -15.88 0.60 -15.78
CA THR A 111 -15.98 0.70 -14.31
C THR A 111 -17.22 1.44 -13.82
N GLY A 112 -17.88 2.20 -14.68
CA GLY A 112 -19.00 3.08 -14.34
C GLY A 112 -18.60 4.36 -13.58
N HIS A 113 -17.29 4.59 -13.32
CA HIS A 113 -16.80 5.81 -12.67
C HIS A 113 -16.93 7.02 -13.60
N LYS A 114 -17.66 8.05 -13.17
CA LYS A 114 -17.77 9.32 -13.90
C LYS A 114 -16.63 10.28 -13.60
N GLU A 115 -15.92 10.06 -12.51
CA GLU A 115 -14.83 10.87 -11.98
C GLU A 115 -13.57 10.02 -11.86
N GLY A 116 -12.39 10.64 -12.04
CA GLY A 116 -11.15 9.89 -12.03
C GLY A 116 -9.88 10.72 -12.12
N ILE A 117 -8.78 10.00 -12.10
CA ILE A 117 -7.42 10.51 -12.31
C ILE A 117 -6.93 10.04 -13.67
N LEU A 118 -6.49 10.97 -14.52
CA LEU A 118 -5.64 10.68 -15.66
C LEU A 118 -4.18 10.92 -15.23
N PHE A 119 -3.48 9.85 -14.95
CA PHE A 119 -2.08 9.88 -14.52
C PHE A 119 -1.14 9.71 -15.71
N ILE A 120 -0.24 10.68 -15.90
CA ILE A 120 0.75 10.68 -16.99
C ILE A 120 2.14 10.57 -16.38
N ASP A 121 2.75 9.41 -16.49
CA ASP A 121 4.09 9.16 -15.98
C ASP A 121 5.17 9.59 -16.97
N GLU A 122 6.34 9.97 -16.44
CA GLU A 122 7.52 10.41 -17.19
C GLU A 122 7.27 11.61 -18.13
N ILE A 123 6.41 12.54 -17.74
CA ILE A 123 5.95 13.67 -18.56
C ILE A 123 7.10 14.55 -19.10
N ASN A 124 8.23 14.60 -18.42
CA ASN A 124 9.39 15.38 -18.82
C ASN A 124 10.46 14.58 -19.58
N CYS A 125 10.18 13.30 -19.90
CA CYS A 125 11.01 12.44 -20.74
C CYS A 125 10.48 12.32 -22.19
N VAL A 126 9.48 13.09 -22.55
CA VAL A 126 8.86 13.06 -23.90
C VAL A 126 9.81 13.54 -24.98
N SER A 127 9.59 13.06 -26.22
CA SER A 127 10.35 13.51 -27.39
C SER A 127 10.18 15.01 -27.65
N GLU A 128 11.15 15.62 -28.32
CA GLU A 128 11.13 17.07 -28.67
C GLU A 128 9.87 17.48 -29.44
N THR A 129 9.40 16.61 -30.30
CA THR A 129 8.22 16.87 -31.14
C THR A 129 6.91 16.76 -30.36
N LEU A 130 6.88 15.98 -29.26
CA LEU A 130 5.69 15.78 -28.46
C LEU A 130 5.61 16.74 -27.26
N ALA A 131 6.73 17.20 -26.72
CA ALA A 131 6.78 18.02 -25.51
C ALA A 131 5.88 19.28 -25.57
N PRO A 132 5.90 20.12 -26.63
CA PRO A 132 5.02 21.29 -26.71
C PRO A 132 3.53 20.93 -26.66
N THR A 133 3.17 19.81 -27.30
CA THR A 133 1.78 19.33 -27.33
C THR A 133 1.33 18.82 -25.96
N MET A 134 2.21 18.14 -25.23
CA MET A 134 1.92 17.68 -23.87
C MET A 134 1.80 18.82 -22.89
N LEU A 135 2.63 19.86 -22.99
CA LEU A 135 2.50 21.07 -22.18
C LEU A 135 1.16 21.79 -22.47
N GLN A 136 0.78 21.90 -23.73
CA GLN A 136 -0.52 22.44 -24.11
C GLN A 136 -1.66 21.57 -23.55
N PHE A 137 -1.54 20.25 -23.61
CA PHE A 137 -2.52 19.34 -23.04
C PHE A 137 -2.68 19.52 -21.53
N LEU A 138 -1.60 19.64 -20.78
CA LEU A 138 -1.66 19.92 -19.34
C LEU A 138 -2.42 21.24 -19.05
N GLN A 139 -2.20 22.27 -19.88
CA GLN A 139 -2.82 23.58 -19.68
C GLN A 139 -4.29 23.61 -20.09
N CYS A 140 -4.63 23.05 -21.24
CA CYS A 140 -5.95 23.15 -21.86
C CYS A 140 -6.85 21.94 -21.63
N LYS A 141 -6.28 20.82 -21.13
CA LYS A 141 -6.96 19.52 -20.99
C LYS A 141 -7.59 19.01 -22.32
N THR A 142 -6.95 19.35 -23.44
CA THR A 142 -7.45 19.00 -24.77
C THR A 142 -6.33 18.54 -25.69
N PHE A 143 -6.61 17.53 -26.52
CA PHE A 143 -5.84 17.22 -27.71
C PHE A 143 -6.67 17.56 -28.95
N GLY A 144 -6.20 18.51 -29.76
CA GLY A 144 -6.99 19.02 -30.90
C GLY A 144 -8.36 19.54 -30.47
N ASN A 145 -9.43 18.94 -30.98
CA ASN A 145 -10.80 19.25 -30.61
C ASN A 145 -11.40 18.32 -29.54
N GLN A 146 -10.63 17.35 -29.03
CA GLN A 146 -11.07 16.40 -28.01
C GLN A 146 -10.68 16.88 -26.62
N LYS A 147 -11.63 16.85 -25.68
CA LYS A 147 -11.44 17.25 -24.27
C LYS A 147 -11.41 16.05 -23.36
N VAL A 148 -10.62 16.13 -22.30
CA VAL A 148 -10.74 15.21 -21.16
C VAL A 148 -12.12 15.42 -20.54
N PRO A 149 -12.88 14.35 -20.22
CA PRO A 149 -14.19 14.46 -19.59
C PRO A 149 -14.13 15.28 -18.27
N GLU A 150 -15.18 16.05 -18.00
CA GLU A 150 -15.30 16.74 -16.72
C GLU A 150 -15.31 15.74 -15.56
N GLY A 151 -14.66 16.10 -14.46
CA GLY A 151 -14.46 15.18 -13.33
C GLY A 151 -13.20 14.33 -13.42
N TRP A 152 -12.48 14.38 -14.55
CA TRP A 152 -11.17 13.74 -14.66
C TRP A 152 -10.04 14.74 -14.46
N ILE A 153 -9.24 14.46 -13.42
CA ILE A 153 -8.15 15.33 -12.97
C ILE A 153 -6.84 14.81 -13.54
N ILE A 154 -6.06 15.70 -14.16
CA ILE A 154 -4.74 15.34 -14.69
C ILE A 154 -3.72 15.41 -13.56
N VAL A 155 -3.04 14.28 -13.33
CA VAL A 155 -1.85 14.20 -12.47
C VAL A 155 -0.69 13.72 -13.34
N ALA A 156 0.42 14.43 -13.34
CA ALA A 156 1.61 14.04 -14.07
C ALA A 156 2.76 13.75 -13.10
N ALA A 157 3.68 12.87 -13.49
CA ALA A 157 4.90 12.61 -12.75
C ALA A 157 6.13 12.77 -13.62
N GLY A 158 7.21 13.21 -13.02
CA GLY A 158 8.50 13.35 -13.67
C GLY A 158 9.66 13.11 -12.71
N ASN A 159 10.84 12.94 -13.26
CA ASN A 159 12.08 12.82 -12.49
C ASN A 159 12.91 14.09 -12.67
N PRO A 160 13.63 14.57 -11.62
CA PRO A 160 14.57 15.67 -11.76
C PRO A 160 15.70 15.35 -12.76
N PRO A 161 16.32 16.38 -13.39
CA PRO A 161 17.37 16.20 -14.40
C PRO A 161 18.59 15.43 -13.92
N GLU A 162 18.86 15.43 -12.63
CA GLU A 162 20.00 14.73 -12.01
C GLU A 162 19.92 13.22 -12.23
N TYR A 163 18.70 12.70 -12.32
CA TYR A 163 18.43 11.26 -12.46
C TYR A 163 18.33 10.77 -13.91
N ASN A 164 18.01 11.67 -14.84
CA ASN A 164 17.88 11.31 -16.25
C ASN A 164 18.31 12.48 -17.16
N LYS A 165 19.35 12.26 -17.97
CA LYS A 165 19.88 13.27 -18.90
C LYS A 165 18.92 13.65 -20.03
N SER A 166 17.93 12.83 -20.31
CA SER A 166 16.89 13.08 -21.35
C SER A 166 15.75 13.95 -20.84
N VAL A 167 15.77 14.32 -19.56
CA VAL A 167 14.73 15.12 -18.91
C VAL A 167 14.84 16.58 -19.35
N ARG A 168 13.68 17.20 -19.57
CA ARG A 168 13.54 18.63 -19.84
C ARG A 168 13.01 19.36 -18.63
N GLU A 169 13.51 20.54 -18.41
CA GLU A 169 12.94 21.46 -17.43
C GLU A 169 11.70 22.14 -18.01
N PHE A 170 10.72 22.35 -17.15
CA PHE A 170 9.51 23.12 -17.47
C PHE A 170 9.82 24.59 -17.35
N ASP A 171 9.32 25.39 -18.31
CA ASP A 171 9.41 26.83 -18.24
C ASP A 171 8.52 27.43 -17.16
N VAL A 172 8.80 28.67 -16.77
CA VAL A 172 8.05 29.40 -15.72
C VAL A 172 6.56 29.53 -16.07
N VAL A 173 6.24 29.68 -17.37
CA VAL A 173 4.85 29.85 -17.83
C VAL A 173 4.04 28.56 -17.62
N THR A 174 4.66 27.41 -17.82
CA THR A 174 4.05 26.10 -17.54
C THR A 174 3.94 25.88 -16.04
N LEU A 175 5.00 26.15 -15.27
CA LEU A 175 5.01 25.97 -13.81
C LEU A 175 3.95 26.84 -13.10
N ASP A 176 3.68 28.05 -13.59
CA ASP A 176 2.64 28.92 -13.04
C ASP A 176 1.21 28.35 -13.19
N ARG A 177 1.00 27.41 -14.13
CA ARG A 177 -0.31 26.85 -14.46
C ARG A 177 -0.56 25.46 -13.86
N ILE A 178 0.41 24.90 -13.16
CA ILE A 178 0.34 23.58 -12.53
C ILE A 178 0.50 23.68 -11.02
N LYS A 179 0.03 22.66 -10.29
CA LYS A 179 0.32 22.47 -8.86
C LYS A 179 1.54 21.54 -8.77
N LYS A 180 2.75 22.10 -8.62
CA LYS A 180 3.98 21.33 -8.48
C LYS A 180 4.15 20.83 -7.05
N ILE A 181 4.46 19.54 -6.92
CA ILE A 181 4.76 18.86 -5.65
C ILE A 181 6.13 18.20 -5.79
N ASP A 182 7.12 18.69 -5.05
CA ASP A 182 8.45 18.08 -5.00
C ASP A 182 8.45 17.01 -3.89
N VAL A 183 8.75 15.77 -4.29
CA VAL A 183 8.74 14.60 -3.40
C VAL A 183 10.17 14.13 -3.18
N GLU A 184 10.49 13.87 -1.93
CA GLU A 184 11.79 13.39 -1.46
C GLU A 184 11.66 11.98 -0.88
N GLU A 185 12.75 11.25 -0.88
CA GLU A 185 12.83 9.95 -0.23
C GLU A 185 12.77 10.10 1.30
N ASN A 186 12.02 9.21 1.95
CA ASN A 186 11.94 9.15 3.39
C ASN A 186 11.85 7.68 3.83
N PHE A 187 12.85 7.22 4.56
CA PHE A 187 12.93 5.84 5.02
C PHE A 187 11.81 5.49 6.01
N ASP A 188 11.50 6.38 6.97
CA ASP A 188 10.51 6.09 8.01
C ASP A 188 9.11 5.92 7.40
N VAL A 189 8.75 6.77 6.44
CA VAL A 189 7.50 6.65 5.69
C VAL A 189 7.48 5.37 4.83
N TRP A 190 8.61 5.04 4.18
CA TRP A 190 8.71 3.80 3.43
C TRP A 190 8.64 2.57 4.35
N LYS A 191 9.18 2.63 5.55
CA LYS A 191 9.16 1.55 6.55
C LYS A 191 7.72 1.21 6.97
N GLU A 192 6.86 2.23 7.18
CA GLU A 192 5.42 2.00 7.43
C GLU A 192 4.76 1.21 6.28
N TYR A 193 5.02 1.63 5.06
CA TYR A 193 4.54 0.93 3.86
C TYR A 193 5.13 -0.48 3.73
N ALA A 194 6.43 -0.64 4.02
CA ALA A 194 7.13 -1.93 3.94
C ALA A 194 6.52 -3.00 4.84
N TYR A 195 6.05 -2.62 6.02
CA TYR A 195 5.30 -3.53 6.90
C TYR A 195 3.95 -3.93 6.29
N GLN A 196 3.20 -2.99 5.71
CA GLN A 196 1.90 -3.28 5.10
C GLN A 196 2.02 -4.28 3.94
N VAL A 197 3.04 -4.12 3.09
CA VAL A 197 3.28 -5.03 1.95
C VAL A 197 4.16 -6.23 2.29
N SER A 198 4.50 -6.41 3.56
CA SER A 198 5.30 -7.53 4.08
C SER A 198 6.67 -7.64 3.40
N VAL A 199 7.40 -6.53 3.34
CA VAL A 199 8.81 -6.54 2.96
C VAL A 199 9.57 -7.46 3.91
N HIS A 200 10.55 -8.22 3.39
CA HIS A 200 11.30 -9.19 4.17
C HIS A 200 11.97 -8.52 5.39
N PRO A 201 11.83 -9.07 6.61
CA PRO A 201 12.33 -8.43 7.83
C PRO A 201 13.82 -8.11 7.82
N ALA A 202 14.66 -8.94 7.17
CA ALA A 202 16.09 -8.65 7.03
C ALA A 202 16.37 -7.37 6.23
N VAL A 203 15.52 -7.01 5.25
CA VAL A 203 15.66 -5.76 4.48
C VAL A 203 15.32 -4.57 5.36
N ILE A 204 14.20 -4.63 6.08
CA ILE A 204 13.76 -3.56 6.99
C ILE A 204 14.82 -3.33 8.07
N SER A 205 15.25 -4.39 8.74
CA SER A 205 16.23 -4.35 9.82
C SER A 205 17.61 -3.83 9.36
N TYR A 206 18.06 -4.25 8.16
CA TYR A 206 19.30 -3.72 7.59
C TYR A 206 19.22 -2.21 7.31
N LEU A 207 18.11 -1.77 6.73
CA LEU A 207 17.91 -0.37 6.39
C LEU A 207 17.67 0.51 7.62
N ASP A 208 17.07 -0.04 8.66
CA ASP A 208 16.92 0.68 9.92
C ASP A 208 18.27 0.97 10.60
N ALA A 209 19.18 0.00 10.54
CA ALA A 209 20.55 0.15 11.04
C ALA A 209 21.45 0.99 10.13
N ARG A 210 21.13 1.11 8.83
CA ARG A 210 21.94 1.81 7.81
C ARG A 210 21.03 2.58 6.86
N ARG A 211 20.39 3.61 7.41
CA ARG A 211 19.37 4.43 6.71
C ARG A 211 19.89 5.09 5.44
N GLU A 212 21.18 5.44 5.41
CA GLU A 212 21.85 6.02 4.26
C GLU A 212 21.89 5.09 3.03
N ASN A 213 21.69 3.79 3.22
CA ASN A 213 21.66 2.79 2.16
C ASN A 213 20.27 2.58 1.56
N PHE A 214 19.24 3.20 2.13
CA PHE A 214 17.87 3.11 1.63
C PHE A 214 17.73 3.71 0.22
N TYR A 215 18.22 4.93 0.06
CA TYR A 215 18.21 5.63 -1.22
C TYR A 215 19.56 6.28 -1.45
N ARG A 216 20.32 5.75 -2.40
CA ARG A 216 21.65 6.25 -2.68
C ARG A 216 21.94 6.18 -4.17
N MET A 217 22.42 7.28 -4.74
CA MET A 217 22.89 7.35 -6.11
C MET A 217 24.27 7.96 -6.16
N GLU A 218 25.22 7.25 -6.80
CA GLU A 218 26.58 7.71 -7.02
C GLU A 218 26.93 7.58 -8.50
N THR A 219 27.58 8.60 -9.04
CA THR A 219 28.14 8.54 -10.39
C THR A 219 29.64 8.27 -10.29
N THR A 220 30.08 7.17 -10.86
CA THR A 220 31.49 6.77 -10.90
C THR A 220 31.99 6.76 -12.34
N VAL A 221 33.30 6.52 -12.51
CA VAL A 221 33.94 6.39 -13.84
C VAL A 221 33.34 5.22 -14.62
N ASP A 222 32.94 4.15 -13.91
CA ASP A 222 32.42 2.92 -14.51
C ASP A 222 30.89 2.97 -14.74
N GLY A 223 30.22 4.07 -14.35
CA GLY A 223 28.80 4.23 -14.50
C GLY A 223 28.09 4.72 -13.25
N ARG A 224 26.76 4.62 -13.24
CA ARG A 224 25.93 4.97 -12.09
C ARG A 224 25.74 3.76 -11.18
N MET A 225 25.98 3.97 -9.89
CA MET A 225 25.67 3.01 -8.84
C MET A 225 24.47 3.52 -8.06
N PHE A 226 23.49 2.65 -7.75
CA PHE A 226 22.30 3.09 -7.03
C PHE A 226 21.66 1.98 -6.19
N ALA A 227 21.00 2.43 -5.12
CA ALA A 227 20.02 1.69 -4.34
C ALA A 227 18.73 2.53 -4.28
N THR A 228 17.57 1.91 -4.46
CA THR A 228 16.29 2.60 -4.46
C THR A 228 15.24 1.80 -3.67
N ALA A 229 14.17 2.45 -3.22
CA ALA A 229 13.08 1.78 -2.53
C ALA A 229 12.48 0.62 -3.35
N ARG A 230 12.30 0.80 -4.67
CA ARG A 230 11.85 -0.27 -5.59
C ARG A 230 12.82 -1.44 -5.61
N GLY A 231 14.12 -1.17 -5.70
CA GLY A 231 15.14 -2.24 -5.70
C GLY A 231 15.08 -3.08 -4.43
N TRP A 232 14.91 -2.46 -3.27
CA TRP A 232 14.75 -3.15 -2.00
C TRP A 232 13.47 -3.98 -1.91
N GLU A 233 12.35 -3.46 -2.41
CA GLU A 233 11.07 -4.18 -2.42
C GLU A 233 11.12 -5.40 -3.36
N ASP A 234 11.66 -5.25 -4.57
CA ASP A 234 11.79 -6.35 -5.53
C ASP A 234 12.77 -7.42 -5.03
N LEU A 235 13.90 -7.01 -4.42
CA LEU A 235 14.84 -7.94 -3.77
C LEU A 235 14.16 -8.70 -2.63
N SER A 236 13.36 -8.01 -1.81
CA SER A 236 12.60 -8.64 -0.72
C SER A 236 11.68 -9.74 -1.22
N ARG A 237 10.92 -9.48 -2.28
CA ARG A 237 10.04 -10.49 -2.90
C ARG A 237 10.83 -11.71 -3.39
N LEU A 238 11.99 -11.48 -3.98
CA LEU A 238 12.86 -12.56 -4.42
C LEU A 238 13.37 -13.39 -3.24
N ILE A 239 13.86 -12.74 -2.17
CA ILE A 239 14.35 -13.43 -0.95
C ILE A 239 13.27 -14.36 -0.41
N GLN A 240 12.04 -13.87 -0.24
CA GLN A 240 10.91 -14.65 0.28
C GLN A 240 10.61 -15.89 -0.59
N VAL A 241 10.66 -15.75 -1.91
CA VAL A 241 10.44 -16.89 -2.82
C VAL A 241 11.63 -17.85 -2.77
N TYR A 242 12.87 -17.34 -2.72
CA TYR A 242 14.07 -18.19 -2.64
C TYR A 242 14.13 -18.96 -1.34
N GLU A 243 13.73 -18.40 -0.22
CA GLU A 243 13.61 -19.11 1.06
C GLU A 243 12.65 -20.31 0.95
N ARG A 244 11.46 -20.10 0.35
CA ARG A 244 10.49 -21.20 0.10
C ARG A 244 11.03 -22.29 -0.82
N LEU A 245 11.88 -21.92 -1.77
CA LEU A 245 12.50 -22.84 -2.71
C LEU A 245 13.83 -23.45 -2.19
N GLY A 246 14.27 -23.06 -0.98
CA GLY A 246 15.55 -23.49 -0.41
C GLY A 246 16.77 -22.99 -1.20
N LYS A 247 16.63 -21.92 -1.97
CA LYS A 247 17.73 -21.29 -2.74
C LYS A 247 18.44 -20.24 -1.90
N LYS A 248 19.74 -20.08 -2.15
CA LYS A 248 20.54 -19.04 -1.48
C LYS A 248 20.49 -17.72 -2.26
N VAL A 249 20.48 -16.62 -1.53
CA VAL A 249 20.68 -15.27 -2.05
C VAL A 249 22.09 -14.85 -1.72
N ASP A 250 22.94 -14.75 -2.74
CA ASP A 250 24.32 -14.33 -2.61
C ASP A 250 24.51 -12.85 -3.05
N ARG A 251 25.74 -12.38 -2.97
CA ARG A 251 26.08 -11.00 -3.35
C ARG A 251 25.74 -10.67 -4.80
N GLU A 252 25.86 -11.61 -5.72
CA GLU A 252 25.61 -11.39 -7.13
C GLU A 252 24.10 -11.23 -7.39
N VAL A 253 23.29 -12.04 -6.73
CA VAL A 253 21.83 -11.94 -6.76
C VAL A 253 21.39 -10.60 -6.19
N VAL A 254 21.92 -10.19 -5.02
CA VAL A 254 21.61 -8.88 -4.43
C VAL A 254 21.99 -7.73 -5.38
N HIS A 255 23.17 -7.82 -6.02
CA HIS A 255 23.65 -6.77 -6.92
C HIS A 255 22.77 -6.59 -8.17
N GLN A 256 22.03 -7.59 -8.59
CA GLN A 256 21.07 -7.46 -9.70
C GLN A 256 19.92 -6.51 -9.39
N TYR A 257 19.58 -6.32 -8.12
CA TYR A 257 18.50 -5.43 -7.65
C TYR A 257 19.05 -4.14 -7.05
N ILE A 258 20.11 -4.24 -6.27
CA ILE A 258 20.81 -3.11 -5.64
C ILE A 258 22.10 -2.88 -6.41
N GLN A 259 22.04 -2.04 -7.46
CA GLN A 259 23.15 -1.79 -8.38
C GLN A 259 24.24 -0.89 -7.78
N HIS A 260 24.38 -0.90 -6.47
CA HIS A 260 25.46 -0.28 -5.72
C HIS A 260 26.27 -1.39 -5.05
N TRP A 261 27.41 -1.77 -5.65
CA TRP A 261 28.14 -2.97 -5.28
C TRP A 261 28.59 -3.02 -3.81
N LYS A 262 28.93 -1.87 -3.20
CA LYS A 262 29.29 -1.79 -1.77
C LYS A 262 28.09 -2.14 -0.89
N ILE A 263 26.94 -1.55 -1.18
CA ILE A 263 25.69 -1.80 -0.46
C ILE A 263 25.24 -3.26 -0.67
N ALA A 264 25.32 -3.76 -1.91
CA ALA A 264 24.96 -5.15 -2.22
C ALA A 264 25.82 -6.15 -1.46
N LYS A 265 27.15 -5.91 -1.38
CA LYS A 265 28.05 -6.74 -0.59
C LYS A 265 27.76 -6.69 0.90
N ASP A 266 27.51 -5.50 1.42
CA ASP A 266 27.23 -5.28 2.84
C ASP A 266 25.90 -5.96 3.25
N PHE A 267 24.84 -5.76 2.45
CA PHE A 267 23.56 -6.43 2.68
C PHE A 267 23.65 -7.96 2.54
N ALA A 268 24.37 -8.49 1.57
CA ALA A 268 24.53 -9.93 1.43
C ALA A 268 25.21 -10.57 2.65
N ASN A 269 26.24 -9.91 3.20
CA ASN A 269 26.88 -10.34 4.44
C ASN A 269 25.92 -10.26 5.63
N TYR A 270 25.14 -9.18 5.71
CA TYR A 270 24.11 -9.02 6.75
C TYR A 270 23.05 -10.12 6.67
N LEU A 271 22.55 -10.43 5.47
CA LEU A 271 21.55 -11.48 5.26
C LEU A 271 22.08 -12.86 5.67
N GLU A 272 23.34 -13.16 5.41
CA GLU A 272 23.98 -14.42 5.84
C GLU A 272 24.03 -14.50 7.37
N LEU A 273 24.41 -13.42 8.06
CA LEU A 273 24.40 -13.34 9.52
C LEU A 273 22.98 -13.42 10.08
N TYR A 274 22.02 -12.76 9.46
CA TYR A 274 20.61 -12.80 9.84
C TYR A 274 20.06 -14.22 9.83
N VAL A 275 20.31 -14.98 8.75
CA VAL A 275 19.91 -16.39 8.64
C VAL A 275 20.64 -17.28 9.66
N LYS A 276 21.92 -17.00 9.93
CA LYS A 276 22.71 -17.69 10.96
C LYS A 276 22.15 -17.45 12.36
N TYR A 277 21.93 -16.20 12.74
CA TYR A 277 21.40 -15.85 14.07
C TYR A 277 19.99 -16.41 14.29
N ARG A 278 19.14 -16.42 13.27
CA ARG A 278 17.82 -17.06 13.34
C ARG A 278 17.91 -18.53 13.78
N LYS A 279 18.90 -19.26 13.26
CA LYS A 279 19.13 -20.68 13.62
C LYS A 279 19.81 -20.82 14.97
N ASP A 280 20.85 -20.02 15.20
CA ASP A 280 21.71 -20.10 16.40
C ASP A 280 20.98 -19.76 17.70
N TYR A 281 20.03 -18.81 17.63
CA TYR A 281 19.20 -18.41 18.77
C TYR A 281 17.87 -19.14 18.85
N GLY A 282 17.46 -19.85 17.79
CA GLY A 282 16.21 -20.60 17.76
C GLY A 282 14.99 -19.69 18.00
N ILE A 283 14.82 -18.66 17.17
CA ILE A 283 13.79 -17.64 17.32
C ILE A 283 12.38 -18.22 17.55
N GLU A 284 12.04 -19.30 16.83
CA GLU A 284 10.75 -19.97 16.99
C GLU A 284 10.59 -20.53 18.42
N LYS A 285 11.64 -21.10 19.01
CA LYS A 285 11.61 -21.61 20.39
C LYS A 285 11.48 -20.50 21.43
N ILE A 286 12.04 -19.31 21.13
CA ILE A 286 11.86 -18.15 22.00
C ILE A 286 10.40 -17.73 22.02
N LEU A 287 9.77 -17.64 20.85
CA LEU A 287 8.37 -17.26 20.72
C LEU A 287 7.40 -18.34 21.26
N GLU A 288 7.82 -19.61 21.26
CA GLU A 288 7.08 -20.71 21.89
C GLU A 288 7.34 -20.82 23.40
N GLY A 289 8.21 -19.98 23.99
CA GLY A 289 8.58 -20.05 25.41
C GLY A 289 9.45 -21.23 25.79
N THR A 290 10.00 -21.99 24.83
CA THR A 290 10.73 -23.27 25.03
C THR A 290 12.26 -23.13 24.90
N TYR A 291 12.80 -21.91 25.05
CA TYR A 291 14.24 -21.64 24.94
C TYR A 291 15.04 -22.09 26.15
N GLY A 292 16.31 -22.44 25.94
CA GLY A 292 17.23 -22.84 27.02
C GLY A 292 17.94 -21.64 27.67
N GLU A 293 18.43 -21.83 28.91
CA GLU A 293 19.24 -20.83 29.59
C GLU A 293 20.53 -20.47 28.83
N ASP A 294 21.11 -21.40 28.11
CA ASP A 294 22.29 -21.17 27.26
C ASP A 294 22.04 -20.08 26.20
N THR A 295 20.83 -19.98 25.68
CA THR A 295 20.42 -18.95 24.70
C THR A 295 20.43 -17.56 25.33
N LEU A 296 19.92 -17.45 26.56
CA LEU A 296 19.93 -16.20 27.34
C LEU A 296 21.36 -15.75 27.67
N GLU A 297 22.18 -16.65 28.21
CA GLU A 297 23.56 -16.35 28.57
C GLU A 297 24.40 -15.94 27.35
N LYS A 298 24.22 -16.62 26.24
CA LYS A 298 24.86 -16.28 24.96
C LYS A 298 24.48 -14.87 24.52
N LEU A 299 23.19 -14.51 24.58
CA LEU A 299 22.70 -13.20 24.14
C LEU A 299 23.16 -12.07 25.08
N LYS A 300 23.23 -12.29 26.40
CA LYS A 300 23.71 -11.29 27.36
C LYS A 300 25.12 -10.79 27.07
N VAL A 301 26.01 -11.70 26.64
CA VAL A 301 27.42 -11.39 26.34
C VAL A 301 27.67 -11.02 24.86
N ALA A 302 26.65 -11.11 24.01
CA ALA A 302 26.73 -10.80 22.59
C ALA A 302 27.03 -9.32 22.33
N ALA A 303 27.64 -9.00 21.19
CA ALA A 303 27.82 -7.63 20.74
C ALA A 303 26.46 -6.93 20.48
N PHE A 304 26.42 -5.61 20.59
CA PHE A 304 25.19 -4.84 20.42
C PHE A 304 24.48 -5.11 19.09
N ASP A 305 25.23 -5.19 17.97
CA ASP A 305 24.68 -5.49 16.64
C ASP A 305 24.02 -6.88 16.58
N GLU A 306 24.57 -7.86 17.30
CA GLU A 306 24.00 -9.21 17.40
C GLU A 306 22.71 -9.20 18.23
N LYS A 307 22.70 -8.48 19.35
CA LYS A 307 21.51 -8.28 20.19
C LYS A 307 20.39 -7.63 19.39
N LEU A 308 20.70 -6.56 18.68
CA LEU A 308 19.74 -5.84 17.84
C LEU A 308 19.21 -6.74 16.71
N SER A 309 20.06 -7.59 16.15
CA SER A 309 19.63 -8.57 15.12
C SER A 309 18.61 -9.57 15.67
N VAL A 310 18.77 -10.03 16.92
CA VAL A 310 17.80 -10.93 17.57
C VAL A 310 16.49 -10.22 17.85
N VAL A 311 16.51 -8.97 18.34
CA VAL A 311 15.31 -8.13 18.53
C VAL A 311 14.56 -8.00 17.22
N ASN A 312 15.25 -7.67 16.14
CA ASN A 312 14.65 -7.52 14.81
C ASN A 312 14.10 -8.84 14.24
N LEU A 313 14.74 -9.97 14.55
CA LEU A 313 14.23 -11.30 14.19
C LEU A 313 12.92 -11.61 14.91
N LEU A 314 12.82 -11.32 16.20
CA LEU A 314 11.59 -11.48 16.98
C LEU A 314 10.48 -10.58 16.46
N SER A 315 10.77 -9.27 16.29
CA SER A 315 9.82 -8.29 15.74
C SER A 315 9.31 -8.70 14.35
N GLY A 316 10.19 -9.19 13.49
CA GLY A 316 9.82 -9.63 12.14
C GLY A 316 8.90 -10.87 12.13
N ARG A 317 9.10 -11.83 13.06
CA ARG A 317 8.22 -13.00 13.19
C ARG A 317 6.87 -12.61 13.78
N LEU A 318 6.85 -11.77 14.79
CA LEU A 318 5.63 -11.22 15.38
C LEU A 318 4.83 -10.40 14.34
N ALA A 319 5.50 -9.60 13.52
CA ALA A 319 4.85 -8.86 12.43
C ALA A 319 4.08 -9.78 11.46
N GLY A 320 4.65 -10.95 11.15
CA GLY A 320 3.97 -12.00 10.38
C GLY A 320 2.73 -12.52 11.11
N ALA A 321 2.86 -12.90 12.38
CA ALA A 321 1.76 -13.42 13.19
C ALA A 321 0.62 -12.40 13.33
N PHE A 322 0.92 -11.13 13.61
CA PHE A 322 -0.09 -10.06 13.66
C PHE A 322 -0.84 -9.90 12.33
N LYS A 323 -0.13 -9.99 11.22
CA LYS A 323 -0.75 -9.90 9.89
C LYS A 323 -1.69 -11.08 9.63
N ASP A 324 -1.23 -12.31 9.89
CA ASP A 324 -2.02 -13.52 9.68
C ASP A 324 -3.30 -13.48 10.54
N THR A 325 -3.19 -13.01 11.80
CA THR A 325 -4.33 -12.82 12.70
C THR A 325 -5.30 -11.74 12.18
N TYR A 326 -4.78 -10.61 11.68
CA TYR A 326 -5.58 -9.55 11.07
C TYR A 326 -6.34 -10.05 9.83
N GLU A 327 -5.69 -10.80 8.96
CA GLU A 327 -6.31 -11.37 7.76
C GLU A 327 -7.44 -12.36 8.14
N MET A 328 -7.22 -13.18 9.18
CA MET A 328 -8.24 -14.11 9.70
C MET A 328 -9.42 -13.37 10.33
N ASP A 329 -9.17 -12.37 11.16
CA ASP A 329 -10.21 -11.53 11.76
C ASP A 329 -11.08 -10.84 10.70
N ARG A 330 -10.43 -10.25 9.70
CA ARG A 330 -11.11 -9.59 8.58
C ARG A 330 -12.00 -10.57 7.78
N TYR A 331 -11.48 -11.77 7.54
CA TYR A 331 -12.22 -12.83 6.85
C TYR A 331 -13.44 -13.28 7.64
N VAL A 332 -13.30 -13.61 8.92
CA VAL A 332 -14.40 -14.08 9.78
C VAL A 332 -15.45 -12.99 9.94
N SER A 333 -15.04 -11.74 10.11
CA SER A 333 -15.94 -10.58 10.20
C SER A 333 -16.75 -10.38 8.90
N ALA A 334 -16.10 -10.48 7.74
CA ALA A 334 -16.78 -10.36 6.45
C ALA A 334 -17.76 -11.53 6.22
N LEU A 335 -17.38 -12.75 6.56
CA LEU A 335 -18.25 -13.92 6.47
C LEU A 335 -19.47 -13.79 7.39
N TYR A 336 -19.27 -13.28 8.60
CA TYR A 336 -20.35 -13.02 9.55
C TYR A 336 -21.40 -12.04 9.00
N GLU A 337 -20.97 -10.97 8.31
CA GLU A 337 -21.90 -10.02 7.69
C GLU A 337 -22.74 -10.69 6.58
N TRP A 338 -22.20 -11.64 5.84
CA TRP A 338 -22.96 -12.43 4.86
C TRP A 338 -23.92 -13.39 5.53
N LEU A 339 -23.56 -14.00 6.64
CA LEU A 339 -24.46 -14.88 7.41
C LEU A 339 -25.59 -14.09 8.08
N LYS A 340 -25.39 -12.84 8.48
CA LYS A 340 -26.48 -11.92 8.88
C LYS A 340 -27.49 -11.70 7.75
N LYS A 341 -26.99 -11.42 6.52
CA LYS A 341 -27.83 -11.27 5.33
C LYS A 341 -28.60 -12.57 5.04
N TYR A 342 -27.95 -13.73 5.23
CA TYR A 342 -28.57 -15.04 5.09
C TYR A 342 -29.75 -15.21 6.07
N ARG A 343 -29.53 -14.94 7.36
CA ARG A 343 -30.55 -15.01 8.38
C ARG A 343 -31.72 -14.05 8.13
N ALA A 344 -31.43 -12.84 7.65
CA ALA A 344 -32.45 -11.87 7.29
C ALA A 344 -33.34 -12.38 6.14
N LEU A 345 -32.71 -12.95 5.11
CA LEU A 345 -33.44 -13.51 3.96
C LEU A 345 -34.32 -14.70 4.34
N ILE A 346 -33.88 -15.58 5.24
CA ILE A 346 -34.73 -16.68 5.77
C ILE A 346 -36.01 -16.11 6.40
N ARG A 347 -35.89 -15.09 7.25
CA ARG A 347 -37.04 -14.46 7.92
C ARG A 347 -38.00 -13.76 6.96
N GLU A 348 -37.50 -13.20 5.87
CA GLU A 348 -38.31 -12.60 4.80
C GLU A 348 -39.11 -13.69 4.06
N VAL A 349 -38.43 -14.77 3.65
CA VAL A 349 -39.03 -15.90 2.95
C VAL A 349 -40.13 -16.58 3.80
N GLU A 350 -39.91 -16.73 5.12
CA GLU A 350 -40.91 -17.29 6.05
C GLU A 350 -42.15 -16.41 6.19
N LYS A 351 -42.00 -15.08 6.13
CA LYS A 351 -43.13 -14.14 6.26
C LYS A 351 -43.98 -14.04 5.00
N GLU A 352 -43.35 -14.09 3.84
CA GLU A 352 -44.01 -13.83 2.55
C GLU A 352 -44.58 -15.11 1.89
N GLY A 353 -44.29 -16.30 2.42
CA GLY A 353 -44.79 -17.57 1.85
C GLY A 353 -44.27 -17.85 0.45
N MET A 354 -43.06 -17.45 0.14
CA MET A 354 -42.45 -17.48 -1.21
C MET A 354 -42.05 -18.88 -1.69
N SER A 355 -42.01 -19.01 -2.99
CA SER A 355 -41.78 -20.11 -3.93
C SER A 355 -41.05 -21.37 -3.41
N GLU A 356 -41.52 -22.54 -3.83
CA GLU A 356 -40.94 -23.87 -3.60
C GLU A 356 -39.43 -23.97 -3.96
N GLU A 357 -38.95 -23.20 -4.95
CA GLU A 357 -37.53 -23.20 -5.34
C GLU A 357 -36.60 -22.62 -4.26
N LEU A 358 -37.01 -21.61 -3.50
CA LEU A 358 -36.21 -21.03 -2.41
C LEU A 358 -36.19 -21.95 -1.18
N TYR A 359 -37.23 -22.76 -0.97
CA TYR A 359 -37.26 -23.79 0.06
C TYR A 359 -36.60 -25.12 -0.37
N ALA A 360 -36.17 -25.24 -1.63
CA ALA A 360 -35.38 -26.39 -2.04
C ALA A 360 -34.06 -26.43 -1.25
N SER A 361 -33.54 -27.64 -1.09
CA SER A 361 -32.28 -27.94 -0.41
C SER A 361 -31.15 -26.95 -0.83
N GLY A 362 -30.68 -26.14 0.12
CA GLY A 362 -29.66 -25.11 -0.10
C GLY A 362 -30.11 -23.89 -0.93
N GLY A 363 -31.40 -23.68 -1.21
CA GLY A 363 -31.85 -22.60 -2.12
C GLY A 363 -31.57 -21.18 -1.63
N ILE A 364 -31.76 -20.90 -0.33
CA ILE A 364 -31.55 -19.58 0.25
C ILE A 364 -30.03 -19.27 0.34
N ILE A 365 -29.22 -20.22 0.81
CA ILE A 365 -27.74 -20.02 0.87
C ILE A 365 -27.14 -19.91 -0.54
N LYS A 366 -27.70 -20.60 -1.54
CA LYS A 366 -27.36 -20.43 -2.94
C LYS A 366 -27.52 -18.96 -3.38
N THR A 367 -28.65 -18.35 -3.00
CA THR A 367 -28.91 -16.94 -3.32
C THR A 367 -27.89 -16.00 -2.67
N ILE A 368 -27.50 -16.27 -1.42
CA ILE A 368 -26.47 -15.51 -0.71
C ILE A 368 -25.11 -15.65 -1.39
N TYR A 369 -24.71 -16.87 -1.74
CA TYR A 369 -23.48 -17.13 -2.49
C TYR A 369 -23.42 -16.33 -3.80
N PHE A 370 -24.49 -16.39 -4.62
CA PHE A 370 -24.49 -15.64 -5.89
C PHE A 370 -24.49 -14.12 -5.70
N ARG A 371 -25.16 -13.61 -4.63
CA ARG A 371 -25.08 -12.18 -4.28
C ARG A 371 -23.64 -11.79 -3.87
N ALA A 372 -22.98 -12.58 -3.03
CA ALA A 372 -21.60 -12.35 -2.61
C ALA A 372 -20.64 -12.40 -3.80
N LYS A 373 -20.77 -13.40 -4.66
CA LYS A 373 -19.96 -13.56 -5.86
C LYS A 373 -20.13 -12.37 -6.81
N LYS A 374 -21.36 -11.96 -7.06
CA LYS A 374 -21.65 -10.79 -7.91
C LYS A 374 -21.08 -9.51 -7.30
N GLU A 375 -21.27 -9.29 -6.00
CA GLU A 375 -20.71 -8.12 -5.31
C GLU A 375 -19.19 -8.11 -5.40
N PHE A 376 -18.52 -9.24 -5.22
CA PHE A 376 -17.08 -9.39 -5.40
C PHE A 376 -16.65 -9.07 -6.82
N GLU A 377 -17.31 -9.62 -7.84
CA GLU A 377 -17.01 -9.34 -9.26
C GLU A 377 -17.24 -7.87 -9.61
N ASP A 378 -18.30 -7.26 -9.11
CA ASP A 378 -18.60 -5.84 -9.33
C ASP A 378 -17.57 -4.94 -8.65
N GLN A 379 -17.17 -5.24 -7.41
CA GLN A 379 -16.13 -4.50 -6.70
C GLN A 379 -14.76 -4.67 -7.37
N LYS A 380 -14.44 -5.87 -7.86
CA LYS A 380 -13.21 -6.15 -8.60
C LYS A 380 -13.17 -5.41 -9.93
N LYS A 381 -14.26 -5.41 -10.71
CA LYS A 381 -14.36 -4.63 -11.96
C LYS A 381 -14.24 -3.13 -11.72
N ALA A 382 -14.82 -2.65 -10.62
CA ALA A 382 -14.72 -1.24 -10.21
C ALA A 382 -13.39 -0.88 -9.54
N GLU A 383 -12.43 -1.83 -9.43
CA GLU A 383 -11.10 -1.66 -8.80
C GLU A 383 -11.15 -1.09 -7.37
N LYS A 384 -12.22 -1.42 -6.63
CA LYS A 384 -12.44 -0.95 -5.25
C LYS A 384 -11.67 -1.75 -4.20
N LEU A 385 -11.25 -2.97 -4.54
CA LEU A 385 -10.54 -3.86 -3.64
C LEU A 385 -9.02 -3.73 -3.85
N ASP A 386 -8.29 -3.71 -2.73
CA ASP A 386 -6.86 -3.96 -2.75
C ASP A 386 -6.58 -5.48 -2.82
N ARG A 387 -5.32 -5.85 -2.93
CA ARG A 387 -4.92 -7.26 -3.07
C ARG A 387 -5.38 -8.12 -1.88
N ASP A 388 -5.31 -7.58 -0.67
CA ASP A 388 -5.70 -8.29 0.55
C ASP A 388 -7.24 -8.36 0.67
N GLY A 389 -7.94 -7.31 0.24
CA GLY A 389 -9.40 -7.30 0.10
C GLY A 389 -9.91 -8.30 -0.94
N GLU A 390 -9.24 -8.41 -2.10
CA GLU A 390 -9.57 -9.44 -3.09
C GLU A 390 -9.40 -10.85 -2.52
N ARG A 391 -8.31 -11.13 -1.80
CA ARG A 391 -8.06 -12.42 -1.15
C ARG A 391 -9.12 -12.74 -0.10
N CYS A 392 -9.42 -11.77 0.75
CA CYS A 392 -10.44 -11.91 1.79
C CYS A 392 -11.81 -12.24 1.18
N MET A 393 -12.26 -11.44 0.20
CA MET A 393 -13.56 -11.65 -0.45
C MET A 393 -13.60 -12.95 -1.27
N ALA A 394 -12.52 -13.32 -1.94
CA ALA A 394 -12.43 -14.62 -2.63
C ALA A 394 -12.63 -15.77 -1.64
N LYS A 395 -11.93 -15.74 -0.49
CA LYS A 395 -12.07 -16.75 0.56
C LYS A 395 -13.50 -16.80 1.12
N VAL A 396 -14.15 -15.65 1.32
CA VAL A 396 -15.57 -15.59 1.74
C VAL A 396 -16.49 -16.24 0.72
N VAL A 397 -16.31 -15.94 -0.57
CA VAL A 397 -17.11 -16.52 -1.66
C VAL A 397 -16.91 -18.04 -1.73
N ASP A 398 -15.67 -18.52 -1.64
CA ASP A 398 -15.34 -19.96 -1.63
C ASP A 398 -15.98 -20.68 -0.43
N THR A 399 -15.95 -20.05 0.75
CA THR A 399 -16.59 -20.61 1.97
C THR A 399 -18.11 -20.67 1.83
N LEU A 400 -18.75 -19.63 1.29
CA LEU A 400 -20.19 -19.62 1.04
C LEU A 400 -20.58 -20.66 -0.02
N GLU A 401 -19.74 -20.92 -1.01
CA GLU A 401 -19.93 -22.02 -1.96
C GLU A 401 -19.84 -23.38 -1.28
N GLY A 402 -18.88 -23.57 -0.37
CA GLY A 402 -18.77 -24.75 0.47
C GLY A 402 -20.03 -24.99 1.32
N TYR A 403 -20.54 -23.95 1.97
CA TYR A 403 -21.78 -24.02 2.75
C TYR A 403 -23.01 -24.35 1.89
N TRP A 404 -23.10 -23.81 0.68
CA TRP A 404 -24.16 -24.16 -0.25
C TRP A 404 -24.06 -25.63 -0.68
N ASN A 405 -22.90 -26.13 -1.05
CA ASN A 405 -22.70 -27.53 -1.45
C ASN A 405 -23.05 -28.46 -0.30
N TYR A 406 -22.59 -28.16 0.92
CA TYR A 406 -22.93 -28.94 2.12
C TYR A 406 -24.44 -28.99 2.36
N ALA A 407 -25.13 -27.85 2.35
CA ALA A 407 -26.58 -27.82 2.54
C ALA A 407 -27.35 -28.59 1.44
N LYS A 408 -26.82 -28.61 0.21
CA LYS A 408 -27.38 -29.37 -0.90
C LYS A 408 -27.20 -30.88 -0.75
N GLU A 409 -25.99 -31.32 -0.35
CA GLU A 409 -25.65 -32.75 -0.17
C GLU A 409 -26.43 -33.36 1.00
N GLU A 410 -26.54 -32.64 2.13
CA GLU A 410 -27.28 -33.08 3.31
C GLU A 410 -28.79 -32.81 3.21
N HIS A 411 -29.27 -32.32 2.07
CA HIS A 411 -30.69 -32.00 1.83
C HIS A 411 -31.31 -31.02 2.85
N LEU A 412 -30.54 -30.10 3.40
CA LEU A 412 -30.94 -29.13 4.40
C LEU A 412 -31.65 -27.93 3.78
N ALA A 413 -32.68 -27.41 4.43
CA ALA A 413 -33.44 -26.24 3.97
C ALA A 413 -33.80 -25.29 5.13
N GLY A 414 -34.10 -24.04 4.82
CA GLY A 414 -34.60 -23.04 5.76
C GLY A 414 -33.73 -22.87 7.01
N ASN A 415 -34.39 -22.91 8.18
CA ASN A 415 -33.74 -22.76 9.48
C ASN A 415 -32.79 -23.91 9.83
N GLU A 416 -33.09 -25.15 9.40
CA GLU A 416 -32.23 -26.30 9.66
C GLU A 416 -30.85 -26.12 8.96
N ALA A 417 -30.85 -25.69 7.70
CA ALA A 417 -29.62 -25.35 6.98
C ALA A 417 -28.85 -24.23 7.68
N PHE A 418 -29.56 -23.22 8.20
CA PHE A 418 -28.92 -22.12 8.91
C PHE A 418 -28.21 -22.56 10.19
N GLU A 419 -28.86 -23.41 11.00
CA GLU A 419 -28.27 -23.89 12.25
C GLU A 419 -27.01 -24.73 11.99
N GLN A 420 -27.02 -25.61 10.97
CA GLN A 420 -25.84 -26.40 10.60
C GLN A 420 -24.72 -25.50 10.04
N ILE A 421 -25.04 -24.51 9.20
CA ILE A 421 -24.07 -23.55 8.71
C ILE A 421 -23.49 -22.68 9.85
N ARG A 422 -24.30 -22.37 10.86
CA ARG A 422 -23.86 -21.67 12.06
C ARG A 422 -22.82 -22.48 12.85
N GLU A 423 -23.00 -23.80 12.94
CA GLU A 423 -22.01 -24.70 13.56
C GLU A 423 -20.69 -24.70 12.76
N LEU A 424 -20.75 -24.80 11.43
CA LEU A 424 -19.55 -24.68 10.58
C LEU A 424 -18.85 -23.32 10.69
N PHE A 425 -19.63 -22.24 10.89
CA PHE A 425 -19.07 -20.92 11.14
C PHE A 425 -18.42 -20.81 12.52
N ALA A 426 -18.94 -21.53 13.53
CA ALA A 426 -18.31 -21.57 14.85
C ALA A 426 -16.89 -22.11 14.80
N ASP A 427 -16.61 -23.12 13.94
CA ASP A 427 -15.26 -23.64 13.72
C ASP A 427 -14.29 -22.56 13.16
N GLU A 428 -14.79 -21.68 12.26
CA GLU A 428 -13.96 -20.57 11.75
C GLU A 428 -13.72 -19.50 12.83
N THR A 429 -14.68 -19.29 13.73
CA THR A 429 -14.53 -18.39 14.88
C THR A 429 -13.53 -18.94 15.90
N GLU A 430 -13.58 -20.25 16.18
CA GLU A 430 -12.64 -20.93 17.07
C GLU A 430 -11.21 -20.83 16.55
N LYS A 431 -10.98 -21.09 15.26
CA LYS A 431 -9.66 -20.90 14.62
C LYS A 431 -9.14 -19.47 14.75
N ARG A 432 -10.03 -18.47 14.63
CA ARG A 432 -9.67 -17.06 14.83
C ARG A 432 -9.22 -16.81 16.27
N GLU A 433 -9.97 -17.31 17.26
CA GLU A 433 -9.63 -17.17 18.69
C GLU A 433 -8.30 -17.87 18.99
N GLU A 434 -8.09 -19.08 18.54
CA GLU A 434 -6.82 -19.81 18.66
C GLU A 434 -5.63 -19.01 18.07
N MET A 435 -5.83 -18.37 16.92
CA MET A 435 -4.77 -17.52 16.32
C MET A 435 -4.47 -16.28 17.15
N ILE A 436 -5.49 -15.65 17.73
CA ILE A 436 -5.34 -14.48 18.62
C ILE A 436 -4.56 -14.88 19.86
N ASP A 437 -4.96 -15.97 20.53
CA ASP A 437 -4.33 -16.47 21.76
C ASP A 437 -2.87 -16.86 21.49
N HIS A 438 -2.60 -17.60 20.42
CA HIS A 438 -1.25 -17.98 20.02
C HIS A 438 -0.37 -16.74 19.72
N THR A 439 -0.90 -15.75 19.04
CA THR A 439 -0.16 -14.51 18.72
C THR A 439 0.13 -13.70 20.01
N MET A 440 -0.80 -13.72 20.97
CA MET A 440 -0.60 -13.09 22.27
C MET A 440 0.48 -13.82 23.07
N GLU A 441 0.45 -15.14 23.14
CA GLU A 441 1.48 -15.95 23.79
C GLU A 441 2.87 -15.68 23.18
N MET A 442 2.98 -15.64 21.85
CA MET A 442 4.23 -15.29 21.17
C MET A 442 4.75 -13.91 21.59
N LEU A 443 3.86 -12.92 21.69
CA LEU A 443 4.22 -11.56 22.10
C LEU A 443 4.70 -11.52 23.55
N GLU A 444 3.99 -12.18 24.46
CA GLU A 444 4.35 -12.26 25.87
C GLU A 444 5.69 -12.98 26.07
N HIS A 445 5.92 -14.10 25.40
CA HIS A 445 7.19 -14.80 25.43
C HIS A 445 8.36 -13.96 24.91
N ALA A 446 8.12 -13.15 23.87
CA ALA A 446 9.13 -12.23 23.37
C ALA A 446 9.48 -11.17 24.41
N PHE A 447 8.48 -10.56 25.06
CA PHE A 447 8.71 -9.60 26.14
C PHE A 447 9.45 -10.23 27.32
N GLU A 448 9.02 -11.41 27.79
CA GLU A 448 9.68 -12.11 28.87
C GLU A 448 11.14 -12.47 28.56
N PHE A 449 11.40 -12.94 27.36
CA PHE A 449 12.75 -13.25 26.91
C PHE A 449 13.64 -12.00 26.89
N LEU A 450 13.16 -10.91 26.32
CA LEU A 450 13.90 -9.65 26.24
C LEU A 450 14.11 -9.03 27.64
N GLU A 451 13.11 -9.11 28.53
CA GLU A 451 13.23 -8.65 29.91
C GLU A 451 14.31 -9.45 30.68
N LYS A 452 14.34 -10.79 30.53
CA LYS A 452 15.34 -11.66 31.13
C LYS A 452 16.74 -11.46 30.56
N ALA A 453 16.83 -11.15 29.26
CA ALA A 453 18.10 -10.95 28.56
C ALA A 453 18.72 -9.58 28.83
N PHE A 454 17.91 -8.52 28.81
CA PHE A 454 18.37 -7.14 28.75
C PHE A 454 17.82 -6.23 29.85
N GLY A 455 16.69 -6.61 30.47
CA GLY A 455 15.98 -5.73 31.42
C GLY A 455 15.41 -4.48 30.72
N GLU A 456 15.40 -3.36 31.43
CA GLU A 456 15.04 -2.04 30.88
C GLU A 456 16.26 -1.46 30.14
N SER A 457 16.35 -1.70 28.85
CA SER A 457 17.51 -1.38 28.03
C SER A 457 17.12 -0.77 26.69
N GLN A 458 18.09 -0.29 25.94
CA GLN A 458 17.90 0.27 24.61
C GLN A 458 17.31 -0.77 23.63
N GLU A 459 17.63 -2.04 23.80
CA GLU A 459 17.08 -3.13 22.99
C GLU A 459 15.57 -3.29 23.20
N MET A 460 15.08 -3.12 24.44
CA MET A 460 13.65 -3.13 24.74
C MET A 460 12.94 -1.91 24.13
N VAL A 461 13.58 -0.73 24.19
CA VAL A 461 13.08 0.49 23.55
C VAL A 461 12.88 0.27 22.04
N VAL A 462 13.88 -0.32 21.37
CA VAL A 462 13.79 -0.63 19.93
C VAL A 462 12.63 -1.59 19.66
N PHE A 463 12.48 -2.65 20.47
CA PHE A 463 11.40 -3.61 20.30
C PHE A 463 10.01 -2.97 20.41
N VAL A 464 9.78 -2.15 21.43
CA VAL A 464 8.48 -1.46 21.61
C VAL A 464 8.23 -0.42 20.50
N THR A 465 9.28 0.28 20.07
CA THR A 465 9.17 1.23 18.94
C THR A 465 8.78 0.53 17.65
N GLU A 466 9.32 -0.68 17.39
CA GLU A 466 8.92 -1.49 16.24
C GLU A 466 7.44 -1.90 16.32
N LEU A 467 6.95 -2.29 17.48
CA LEU A 467 5.54 -2.59 17.70
C LEU A 467 4.65 -1.37 17.43
N ASN A 468 5.09 -0.16 17.79
CA ASN A 468 4.37 1.09 17.57
C ASN A 468 4.39 1.59 16.12
N THR A 469 5.31 1.07 15.30
CA THR A 469 5.44 1.46 13.89
C THR A 469 4.67 0.53 12.95
N ASN A 470 4.43 -0.71 13.35
CA ASN A 470 3.77 -1.71 12.53
C ASN A 470 2.23 -1.59 12.63
N TYR A 471 1.56 -1.41 11.49
CA TYR A 471 0.10 -1.29 11.41
C TYR A 471 -0.65 -2.46 12.05
N TYR A 472 -0.23 -3.70 11.77
CA TYR A 472 -0.91 -4.92 12.27
C TYR A 472 -0.69 -5.12 13.77
N SER A 473 0.49 -4.74 14.28
CA SER A 473 0.77 -4.72 15.69
C SER A 473 -0.12 -3.71 16.44
N ILE A 474 -0.23 -2.48 15.92
CA ILE A 474 -1.08 -1.44 16.51
C ILE A 474 -2.55 -1.90 16.53
N TRP A 475 -3.03 -2.49 15.42
CA TRP A 475 -4.37 -3.06 15.38
C TRP A 475 -4.56 -4.14 16.43
N PHE A 476 -3.63 -5.10 16.51
CA PHE A 476 -3.71 -6.22 17.46
C PHE A 476 -3.73 -5.76 18.91
N LEU A 477 -2.83 -4.84 19.28
CA LEU A 477 -2.70 -4.28 20.64
C LEU A 477 -3.86 -3.37 21.02
N LYS A 478 -4.60 -2.83 20.06
CA LYS A 478 -5.81 -2.05 20.33
C LYS A 478 -7.00 -2.93 20.68
N GLU A 479 -7.10 -4.09 20.04
CA GLU A 479 -8.21 -5.03 20.25
C GLU A 479 -7.93 -6.04 21.37
N ASN A 480 -6.63 -6.26 21.73
CA ASN A 480 -6.19 -7.25 22.70
C ASN A 480 -5.28 -6.61 23.73
N ASP A 481 -5.58 -6.80 25.03
CA ASP A 481 -4.86 -6.18 26.15
C ASP A 481 -3.58 -6.95 26.46
N CYS A 482 -2.40 -6.32 26.29
CA CYS A 482 -1.10 -6.88 26.64
C CYS A 482 -0.46 -6.03 27.76
N GLY A 483 -0.47 -6.53 28.99
CA GLY A 483 0.04 -5.82 30.17
C GLY A 483 1.53 -5.45 30.07
N LEU A 484 2.37 -6.33 29.48
CA LEU A 484 3.80 -6.08 29.29
C LEU A 484 4.06 -4.95 28.28
N TYR A 485 3.31 -4.92 27.18
CA TYR A 485 3.41 -3.82 26.24
C TYR A 485 3.10 -2.47 26.90
N TYR A 486 2.01 -2.37 27.65
CA TYR A 486 1.66 -1.11 28.33
C TYR A 486 2.67 -0.70 29.40
N LYS A 487 3.29 -1.66 30.08
CA LYS A 487 4.37 -1.39 31.05
C LYS A 487 5.53 -0.64 30.39
N TYR A 488 6.04 -1.17 29.29
CA TYR A 488 7.20 -0.60 28.59
C TYR A 488 6.86 0.62 27.74
N ASN A 489 5.69 0.67 27.11
CA ASN A 489 5.26 1.81 26.32
C ASN A 489 5.02 3.07 27.19
N LYS A 490 4.52 2.92 28.41
CA LYS A 490 4.42 4.05 29.36
C LYS A 490 5.80 4.60 29.73
N GLY A 491 6.80 3.73 29.90
CA GLY A 491 8.18 4.14 30.15
C GLY A 491 8.71 5.05 29.04
N LEU A 492 8.51 4.68 27.78
CA LEU A 492 8.94 5.47 26.61
C LEU A 492 8.27 6.85 26.56
N LEU A 493 6.97 6.93 26.78
CA LEU A 493 6.24 8.20 26.78
C LEU A 493 6.69 9.14 27.92
N PHE A 494 7.12 8.61 29.05
CA PHE A 494 7.69 9.40 30.13
C PHE A 494 9.09 9.91 29.80
N ASP A 495 9.94 9.09 29.19
CA ASP A 495 11.29 9.47 28.78
C ASP A 495 11.27 10.51 27.64
N GLU A 496 10.41 10.37 26.63
CA GLU A 496 10.22 11.38 25.58
C GLU A 496 9.77 12.72 26.17
N ARG A 497 8.81 12.72 27.08
CA ARG A 497 8.33 13.93 27.74
C ARG A 497 9.39 14.56 28.64
N HIS A 498 10.23 13.75 29.29
CA HIS A 498 11.35 14.23 30.07
C HIS A 498 12.42 14.87 29.20
N GLN A 499 12.77 14.26 28.07
CA GLN A 499 13.71 14.83 27.08
C GLN A 499 13.19 16.12 26.43
N GLU A 500 11.88 16.18 26.13
CA GLU A 500 11.25 17.41 25.64
C GLU A 500 11.34 18.54 26.67
N ILE A 501 11.10 18.27 27.95
CA ILE A 501 11.20 19.25 29.03
C ILE A 501 12.66 19.73 29.20
N LEU A 502 13.64 18.81 29.18
CA LEU A 502 15.07 19.17 29.25
C LEU A 502 15.47 20.06 28.07
N LYS A 503 15.05 19.73 26.84
CA LYS A 503 15.31 20.53 25.64
C LYS A 503 14.68 21.93 25.74
N GLN A 504 13.46 22.02 26.25
CA GLN A 504 12.80 23.32 26.48
C GLN A 504 13.52 24.15 27.57
N MET A 505 14.08 23.50 28.59
CA MET A 505 14.90 24.19 29.61
C MET A 505 16.20 24.72 29.03
N ASP A 506 16.92 23.93 28.22
CA ASP A 506 18.15 24.35 27.55
C ASP A 506 17.89 25.52 26.57
N GLU A 507 16.81 25.44 25.79
CA GLU A 507 16.37 26.54 24.91
C GLU A 507 16.01 27.82 25.66
N ALA A 508 15.42 27.69 26.87
CA ALA A 508 15.08 28.80 27.72
C ALA A 508 16.36 29.43 28.36
N GLU A 509 17.32 28.62 28.79
CA GLU A 509 18.63 29.10 29.29
C GLU A 509 19.43 29.83 28.21
N GLU A 510 19.52 29.26 26.99
CA GLU A 510 20.16 29.93 25.86
C GLU A 510 19.49 31.25 25.47
N SER A 511 18.17 31.34 25.59
CA SER A 511 17.44 32.59 25.30
C SER A 511 17.66 33.66 26.38
N MET A 512 17.83 33.25 27.65
CA MET A 512 18.19 34.15 28.75
C MET A 512 19.63 34.67 28.60
N GLU A 513 20.58 33.81 28.21
CA GLU A 513 21.96 34.25 27.95
C GLU A 513 22.09 35.20 26.75
N ARG A 514 21.26 35.04 25.71
CA ARG A 514 21.20 35.97 24.58
C ARG A 514 20.49 37.28 24.90
N GLY A 515 19.63 37.31 25.93
CA GLY A 515 18.93 38.51 26.38
C GLY A 515 19.73 39.38 27.37
N ILE A 516 20.90 38.88 27.85
CA ILE A 516 21.81 39.61 28.76
C ILE A 516 23.02 40.21 28.00
N ARG A 517 23.14 40.01 26.71
CA ARG A 517 24.07 40.69 25.83
C ARG A 517 23.35 41.73 24.97
#